data_662f9bf65e0c40eb14df382ca60455de
#
_entry.id   662f9bf65e0c40eb14df382ca60455de
#
_cell.length_a   1.000
_cell.length_b   1.000
_cell.length_c   1.000
_cell.angle_alpha   90.00
_cell.angle_beta   90.00
_cell.angle_gamma   90.00
#
_symmetry.space_group_name_H-M   'P 1'
#
loop_
_entity.id
_entity.type
_entity.pdbx_description
1 polymer ?
#
loop_
_entity_poly.entity_id
_entity_poly.type
_entity_poly.pdbx_seq_one_letter_code
_entity_poly.pdbx_strand_id
1 'polypeptide(L)'
;MLSPAPDVAGDPALDAALAVAERQRGCTVRGSSGGVPESRNTGILEDVPSPVAAPIDTDNSTSSSAQKRILLLKPRGFCAGVVRAIDIVRIALETFGAPIYVRKEIVHNSYVVNDLAQKGAIFVNELDEVPEGQRVIYSAHGVSPAVRARAKERGLKVIDATCPLVTKVHVEAIKFAKQGYSLILVGHRDHEEVEGTQGEAPDVTQVVSTAEEVDALEVPDPNKVAYLTQTTLSLDEAGTMIAALKRRFPNIAGPHAQDICYATENRQTAVKNVAHGADVVLVVGSRNSSNSNRLVEVSRNLGTSSYLIDKADDIKPEWLEGAASVAITAGASAPEILVQDVVLFLQGKGFGSVEEVEVMPENVRFGLPPEIVQAIAAAPKAAAAAV
;
A
#
# COMPACT_ATOMS: atom_id res chain seq x y z
N MET A 1 -22.59 -15.24 -42.76
CA MET A 1 -22.19 -13.84 -42.86
C MET A 1 -22.17 -13.31 -41.44
N LEU A 2 -20.97 -13.22 -40.86
CA LEU A 2 -20.75 -12.70 -39.50
C LEU A 2 -20.46 -11.20 -39.65
N SER A 3 -21.26 -10.37 -38.99
CA SER A 3 -21.04 -8.92 -38.92
C SER A 3 -19.73 -8.61 -38.20
N PRO A 4 -18.94 -7.59 -38.63
CA PRO A 4 -17.75 -7.18 -37.94
C PRO A 4 -18.07 -6.52 -36.61
N ALA A 5 -17.23 -6.79 -35.60
CA ALA A 5 -17.28 -6.19 -34.28
C ALA A 5 -17.03 -4.65 -34.39
N PRO A 6 -17.65 -3.84 -33.50
CA PRO A 6 -17.44 -2.39 -33.52
C PRO A 6 -16.00 -2.03 -33.15
N ASP A 7 -15.42 -1.09 -33.91
CA ASP A 7 -14.15 -0.42 -33.64
C ASP A 7 -14.22 0.26 -32.26
N VAL A 8 -13.40 -0.22 -31.31
CA VAL A 8 -13.22 0.43 -29.99
C VAL A 8 -12.17 1.51 -30.19
N ALA A 9 -12.62 2.74 -30.39
CA ALA A 9 -11.77 3.93 -30.30
C ALA A 9 -11.06 3.92 -28.92
N GLY A 10 -9.75 4.22 -28.92
CA GLY A 10 -8.92 4.15 -27.72
C GLY A 10 -9.52 4.94 -26.55
N ASP A 11 -9.53 4.28 -25.37
CA ASP A 11 -9.96 4.90 -24.12
C ASP A 11 -8.87 5.88 -23.65
N PRO A 12 -9.16 7.19 -23.51
CA PRO A 12 -8.17 8.18 -23.07
C PRO A 12 -7.56 7.88 -21.71
N ALA A 13 -8.27 7.13 -20.84
CA ALA A 13 -7.76 6.67 -19.56
C ALA A 13 -6.68 5.59 -19.71
N LEU A 14 -6.80 4.76 -20.75
CA LEU A 14 -5.84 3.72 -21.09
C LEU A 14 -4.50 4.33 -21.56
N ASP A 15 -4.57 5.36 -22.41
CA ASP A 15 -3.39 6.07 -22.92
C ASP A 15 -2.70 6.88 -21.82
N ALA A 16 -3.46 7.47 -20.89
CA ALA A 16 -2.92 8.18 -19.73
C ALA A 16 -2.23 7.24 -18.74
N ALA A 17 -2.77 6.04 -18.49
CA ALA A 17 -2.17 5.04 -17.61
C ALA A 17 -0.84 4.48 -18.18
N LEU A 18 -0.79 4.27 -19.50
CA LEU A 18 0.43 3.86 -20.21
C LEU A 18 1.50 4.96 -20.15
N ALA A 19 1.14 6.24 -20.28
CA ALA A 19 2.06 7.36 -20.20
C ALA A 19 2.65 7.55 -18.77
N VAL A 20 1.90 7.21 -17.72
CA VAL A 20 2.38 7.23 -16.32
C VAL A 20 3.40 6.11 -16.10
N ALA A 21 3.10 4.90 -16.60
CA ALA A 21 4.02 3.75 -16.51
C ALA A 21 5.34 3.98 -17.28
N GLU A 22 5.30 4.74 -18.38
CA GLU A 22 6.51 5.08 -19.16
C GLU A 22 7.39 6.16 -18.50
N ARG A 23 6.80 7.14 -17.81
CA ARG A 23 7.57 8.16 -17.07
C ARG A 23 8.31 7.59 -15.87
N GLN A 24 7.82 6.52 -15.25
CA GLN A 24 8.50 5.85 -14.15
C GLN A 24 9.74 5.07 -14.60
N ARG A 25 9.86 4.70 -15.88
CA ARG A 25 11.05 4.06 -16.47
C ARG A 25 12.25 4.99 -16.67
N GLY A 26 12.06 6.31 -16.62
CA GLY A 26 13.11 7.33 -16.85
C GLY A 26 13.98 7.66 -15.64
N CYS A 27 13.71 7.14 -14.44
CA CYS A 27 14.47 7.42 -13.23
C CYS A 27 15.46 6.29 -12.90
N THR A 28 16.40 6.00 -13.83
CA THR A 28 17.58 5.19 -13.53
C THR A 28 18.60 6.08 -12.84
N VAL A 29 18.89 5.76 -11.59
CA VAL A 29 19.98 6.33 -10.81
C VAL A 29 21.31 6.02 -11.54
N ARG A 30 21.98 7.05 -12.05
CA ARG A 30 23.37 6.94 -12.52
C ARG A 30 24.26 6.73 -11.30
N GLY A 31 24.70 5.51 -11.09
CA GLY A 31 25.76 5.18 -10.14
C GLY A 31 27.09 5.78 -10.61
N SER A 32 27.60 6.74 -9.87
CA SER A 32 28.98 7.22 -10.03
C SER A 32 29.92 6.21 -9.36
N SER A 33 30.67 5.49 -10.14
CA SER A 33 31.83 4.68 -9.71
C SER A 33 32.99 5.63 -9.38
N GLY A 34 33.19 5.90 -8.09
CA GLY A 34 34.39 6.54 -7.57
C GLY A 34 35.31 5.48 -6.97
N GLY A 35 36.42 5.21 -7.63
CA GLY A 35 37.47 4.31 -7.14
C GLY A 35 38.16 4.85 -5.89
N VAL A 36 38.40 3.96 -4.93
CA VAL A 36 39.21 4.22 -3.74
C VAL A 36 40.63 3.68 -4.02
N PRO A 37 41.71 4.47 -3.83
CA PRO A 37 43.06 3.94 -4.00
C PRO A 37 43.53 3.16 -2.77
N GLU A 38 44.08 1.97 -3.01
CA GLU A 38 44.87 1.20 -2.03
C GLU A 38 46.11 2.00 -1.59
N SER A 39 46.30 2.18 -0.29
CA SER A 39 47.58 2.52 0.28
C SER A 39 48.05 1.41 1.22
N ARG A 40 49.09 0.72 0.79
CA ARG A 40 49.94 -0.14 1.64
C ARG A 40 50.70 0.76 2.60
N ASN A 41 50.73 0.42 3.88
CA ASN A 41 51.87 0.84 4.73
C ASN A 41 52.17 -0.30 5.72
N THR A 42 53.42 -0.76 5.61
CA THR A 42 54.17 -1.65 6.50
C THR A 42 54.88 -0.79 7.54
N GLY A 43 54.86 -1.17 8.83
CA GLY A 43 55.76 -0.55 9.80
C GLY A 43 55.50 -0.92 11.25
N ILE A 44 56.23 -1.91 11.72
CA ILE A 44 57.04 -2.01 12.97
C ILE A 44 56.31 -1.78 14.30
N LEU A 45 56.34 -2.86 15.12
CA LEU A 45 56.07 -2.95 16.54
C LEU A 45 57.14 -2.20 17.35
N GLU A 46 56.74 -1.32 18.27
CA GLU A 46 57.56 -0.91 19.42
C GLU A 46 56.78 -1.13 20.72
N ASP A 47 57.42 -1.83 21.65
CA ASP A 47 57.02 -2.12 23.01
C ASP A 47 56.93 -0.86 23.88
N VAL A 48 55.81 -0.65 24.60
CA VAL A 48 55.74 0.32 25.70
C VAL A 48 55.15 -0.37 26.93
N PRO A 49 55.80 -0.27 28.14
CA PRO A 49 55.37 -1.04 29.32
C PRO A 49 54.13 -0.46 29.99
N SER A 50 53.31 -1.39 30.52
CA SER A 50 52.10 -1.10 31.27
C SER A 50 52.38 -0.41 32.63
N PRO A 51 51.57 0.58 33.03
CA PRO A 51 51.52 1.02 34.43
C PRO A 51 50.52 0.18 35.24
N VAL A 52 50.98 -0.13 36.47
CA VAL A 52 50.28 -0.88 37.51
C VAL A 52 49.01 -0.16 37.94
N ALA A 53 47.88 -0.89 37.93
CA ALA A 53 46.57 -0.40 38.35
C ALA A 53 46.47 -0.32 39.88
N ALA A 54 45.98 0.81 40.38
CA ALA A 54 45.49 0.95 41.76
C ALA A 54 44.06 0.39 41.87
N PRO A 55 43.61 -0.11 43.02
CA PRO A 55 42.26 -0.68 43.17
C PRO A 55 41.22 0.43 43.12
N ILE A 56 40.27 0.27 42.19
CA ILE A 56 39.09 1.11 42.10
C ILE A 56 37.99 0.50 42.98
N ASP A 57 37.48 1.29 43.92
CA ASP A 57 36.35 0.99 44.75
C ASP A 57 35.12 0.68 43.91
N THR A 58 34.63 -0.56 44.01
CA THR A 58 33.39 -1.01 43.46
C THR A 58 32.25 -0.70 44.42
N ASP A 59 31.67 0.49 44.32
CA ASP A 59 30.32 0.74 44.79
C ASP A 59 29.71 1.91 44.05
N ASN A 60 29.12 1.60 42.90
CA ASN A 60 28.08 2.44 42.31
C ASN A 60 27.18 1.58 41.42
N SER A 61 26.36 0.75 42.05
CA SER A 61 25.24 0.08 41.40
C SER A 61 24.11 1.08 41.13
N THR A 62 24.34 2.05 40.27
CA THR A 62 23.22 2.71 39.57
C THR A 62 22.76 1.76 38.49
N SER A 63 21.70 1.02 38.77
CA SER A 63 20.90 0.34 37.76
C SER A 63 20.44 1.43 36.77
N SER A 64 21.17 1.59 35.68
CA SER A 64 20.68 2.29 34.51
C SER A 64 19.46 1.51 34.01
N SER A 65 18.28 1.89 34.48
CA SER A 65 17.04 1.41 33.88
C SER A 65 17.09 1.88 32.41
N ALA A 66 17.33 0.95 31.50
CA ALA A 66 17.36 1.26 30.08
C ALA A 66 16.10 2.07 29.74
N GLN A 67 16.29 3.30 29.31
CA GLN A 67 15.18 4.21 29.03
C GLN A 67 14.30 3.57 27.96
N LYS A 68 13.02 3.35 28.28
CA LYS A 68 12.06 2.81 27.32
C LYS A 68 11.94 3.72 26.12
N ARG A 69 12.01 3.15 24.91
CA ARG A 69 12.07 3.91 23.65
C ARG A 69 10.98 3.50 22.66
N ILE A 70 10.57 4.45 21.84
CA ILE A 70 9.67 4.29 20.69
C ILE A 70 10.53 4.43 19.43
N LEU A 71 10.46 3.43 18.54
CA LEU A 71 11.05 3.46 17.22
C LEU A 71 9.93 3.78 16.21
N LEU A 72 9.90 4.98 15.67
CA LEU A 72 8.86 5.43 14.77
C LEU A 72 9.30 5.25 13.32
N LEU A 73 8.80 4.21 12.65
CA LEU A 73 9.24 3.82 11.32
C LEU A 73 8.81 4.82 10.25
N LYS A 74 9.68 5.04 9.25
CA LYS A 74 9.42 5.86 8.07
C LYS A 74 9.95 5.15 6.80
N PRO A 75 9.14 5.00 5.71
CA PRO A 75 7.80 5.54 5.54
C PRO A 75 6.73 4.76 6.33
N ARG A 76 5.64 5.44 6.68
CA ARG A 76 4.44 4.92 7.32
C ARG A 76 3.21 5.73 6.89
N GLY A 77 2.01 5.21 7.20
CA GLY A 77 0.75 5.92 6.96
C GLY A 77 0.45 6.17 5.49
N PHE A 78 -0.31 7.19 5.18
CA PHE A 78 -0.88 7.45 3.86
C PHE A 78 0.12 7.37 2.71
N CYS A 79 -0.20 6.55 1.69
CA CYS A 79 0.50 6.55 0.40
C CYS A 79 -0.14 7.54 -0.59
N ALA A 80 0.55 7.80 -1.71
CA ALA A 80 0.03 8.72 -2.73
C ALA A 80 -1.32 8.32 -3.33
N GLY A 81 -1.59 7.01 -3.46
CA GLY A 81 -2.89 6.50 -3.93
C GLY A 81 -4.02 6.83 -2.96
N VAL A 82 -3.77 6.64 -1.68
CA VAL A 82 -4.72 6.94 -0.59
C VAL A 82 -4.96 8.45 -0.46
N VAL A 83 -3.91 9.27 -0.44
CA VAL A 83 -4.05 10.73 -0.42
C VAL A 83 -4.91 11.20 -1.58
N ARG A 84 -4.60 10.74 -2.81
CA ARG A 84 -5.38 11.08 -4.00
C ARG A 84 -6.86 10.70 -3.86
N ALA A 85 -7.17 9.50 -3.37
CA ALA A 85 -8.54 9.03 -3.25
C ALA A 85 -9.34 9.85 -2.22
N ILE A 86 -8.74 10.17 -1.08
CA ILE A 86 -9.35 11.01 -0.05
C ILE A 86 -9.59 12.44 -0.58
N ASP A 87 -8.60 13.01 -1.26
CA ASP A 87 -8.71 14.36 -1.82
C ASP A 87 -9.81 14.45 -2.89
N ILE A 88 -9.98 13.39 -3.71
CA ILE A 88 -11.07 13.33 -4.69
C ILE A 88 -12.44 13.47 -3.99
N VAL A 89 -12.67 12.73 -2.88
CA VAL A 89 -13.94 12.83 -2.14
C VAL A 89 -14.12 14.22 -1.51
N ARG A 90 -13.08 14.77 -0.89
CA ARG A 90 -13.12 16.10 -0.27
C ARG A 90 -13.45 17.18 -1.30
N ILE A 91 -12.72 17.19 -2.39
CA ILE A 91 -12.93 18.16 -3.48
C ILE A 91 -14.31 17.98 -4.12
N ALA A 92 -14.78 16.74 -4.29
CA ALA A 92 -16.13 16.50 -4.82
C ALA A 92 -17.22 17.07 -3.88
N LEU A 93 -17.07 16.89 -2.55
CA LEU A 93 -17.98 17.48 -1.57
C LEU A 93 -17.96 19.02 -1.61
N GLU A 94 -16.77 19.62 -1.72
CA GLU A 94 -16.61 21.08 -1.80
C GLU A 94 -17.17 21.65 -3.11
N THR A 95 -16.97 20.96 -4.21
CA THR A 95 -17.31 21.48 -5.55
C THR A 95 -18.77 21.24 -5.92
N PHE A 96 -19.30 20.07 -5.59
CA PHE A 96 -20.65 19.66 -6.00
C PHE A 96 -21.67 19.67 -4.86
N GLY A 97 -21.21 19.83 -3.62
CA GLY A 97 -22.05 19.76 -2.43
C GLY A 97 -22.41 18.31 -2.05
N ALA A 98 -22.87 18.14 -0.83
CA ALA A 98 -23.41 16.87 -0.32
C ALA A 98 -24.83 16.61 -0.88
N PRO A 99 -25.25 15.35 -1.04
CA PRO A 99 -24.47 14.14 -0.80
C PRO A 99 -23.57 13.74 -1.98
N ILE A 100 -22.42 13.15 -1.67
CA ILE A 100 -21.57 12.43 -2.63
C ILE A 100 -21.58 10.95 -2.23
N TYR A 101 -21.96 10.08 -3.15
CA TYR A 101 -21.95 8.64 -2.90
C TYR A 101 -20.56 8.07 -3.17
N VAL A 102 -20.14 7.09 -2.37
CA VAL A 102 -18.88 6.37 -2.54
C VAL A 102 -19.17 4.88 -2.50
N ARG A 103 -18.83 4.15 -3.57
CA ARG A 103 -19.01 2.70 -3.60
C ARG A 103 -17.91 2.03 -2.79
N LYS A 104 -18.33 1.22 -1.80
CA LYS A 104 -17.47 0.62 -0.79
C LYS A 104 -16.72 1.69 0.02
N GLU A 105 -15.78 1.30 0.85
CA GLU A 105 -14.89 2.23 1.53
C GLU A 105 -13.94 2.89 0.53
N ILE A 106 -13.75 4.19 0.59
CA ILE A 106 -12.80 4.89 -0.31
C ILE A 106 -11.38 4.32 -0.16
N VAL A 107 -11.01 4.00 1.06
CA VAL A 107 -9.82 3.26 1.49
C VAL A 107 -10.16 2.51 2.77
N HIS A 108 -9.51 1.39 3.05
CA HIS A 108 -9.76 0.57 4.24
C HIS A 108 -9.22 1.22 5.52
N ASN A 109 -9.95 2.22 6.02
CA ASN A 109 -9.69 2.87 7.30
C ASN A 109 -10.95 3.52 7.87
N SER A 110 -11.43 3.03 9.01
CA SER A 110 -12.66 3.47 9.65
C SER A 110 -12.66 4.95 10.05
N TYR A 111 -11.52 5.48 10.49
CA TYR A 111 -11.39 6.91 10.82
C TYR A 111 -11.62 7.78 9.58
N VAL A 112 -11.01 7.43 8.44
CA VAL A 112 -11.17 8.16 7.17
C VAL A 112 -12.60 8.09 6.68
N VAL A 113 -13.22 6.91 6.69
CA VAL A 113 -14.61 6.70 6.28
C VAL A 113 -15.55 7.56 7.13
N ASN A 114 -15.37 7.55 8.45
CA ASN A 114 -16.18 8.35 9.39
C ASN A 114 -15.98 9.85 9.20
N ASP A 115 -14.74 10.32 9.00
CA ASP A 115 -14.44 11.74 8.74
C ASP A 115 -15.16 12.24 7.47
N LEU A 116 -15.11 11.46 6.39
CA LEU A 116 -15.76 11.80 5.14
C LEU A 116 -17.30 11.70 5.24
N ALA A 117 -17.82 10.72 5.96
CA ALA A 117 -19.26 10.58 6.20
C ALA A 117 -19.82 11.80 6.97
N GLN A 118 -19.13 12.28 8.00
CA GLN A 118 -19.50 13.50 8.72
C GLN A 118 -19.51 14.74 7.82
N LYS A 119 -18.74 14.74 6.74
CA LYS A 119 -18.68 15.82 5.75
C LYS A 119 -19.73 15.69 4.63
N GLY A 120 -20.54 14.63 4.65
CA GLY A 120 -21.63 14.41 3.71
C GLY A 120 -21.39 13.38 2.62
N ALA A 121 -20.32 12.56 2.71
CA ALA A 121 -20.17 11.38 1.89
C ALA A 121 -21.11 10.28 2.37
N ILE A 122 -21.74 9.56 1.44
CA ILE A 122 -22.61 8.41 1.72
C ILE A 122 -21.94 7.17 1.13
N PHE A 123 -21.46 6.29 2.00
CA PHE A 123 -20.86 5.03 1.61
C PHE A 123 -21.93 3.99 1.36
N VAL A 124 -21.88 3.35 0.19
CA VAL A 124 -22.81 2.31 -0.25
C VAL A 124 -22.08 1.05 -0.63
N ASN A 125 -22.68 -0.10 -0.45
CA ASN A 125 -22.07 -1.35 -0.87
C ASN A 125 -22.22 -1.56 -2.37
N GLU A 126 -23.42 -1.29 -2.91
CA GLU A 126 -23.72 -1.51 -4.33
C GLU A 126 -24.31 -0.26 -4.98
N LEU A 127 -24.12 -0.15 -6.30
CA LEU A 127 -24.62 1.02 -7.05
C LEU A 127 -26.14 1.14 -7.04
N ASP A 128 -26.86 0.07 -6.74
CA ASP A 128 -28.32 0.07 -6.67
C ASP A 128 -28.86 0.91 -5.51
N GLU A 129 -28.04 1.14 -4.49
CA GLU A 129 -28.34 2.02 -3.36
C GLU A 129 -28.20 3.51 -3.72
N VAL A 130 -27.53 3.84 -4.83
CA VAL A 130 -27.35 5.22 -5.28
C VAL A 130 -28.58 5.65 -6.08
N PRO A 131 -29.25 6.78 -5.77
CA PRO A 131 -30.34 7.27 -6.61
C PRO A 131 -29.88 7.57 -8.03
N GLU A 132 -30.74 7.35 -9.02
CA GLU A 132 -30.41 7.57 -10.45
C GLU A 132 -29.93 9.01 -10.72
N GLY A 133 -28.96 9.13 -11.61
CA GLY A 133 -28.37 10.41 -12.00
C GLY A 133 -27.48 11.08 -10.94
N GLN A 134 -27.33 10.51 -9.76
CA GLN A 134 -26.47 11.04 -8.71
C GLN A 134 -24.98 10.82 -9.00
N ARG A 135 -24.11 11.53 -8.24
CA ARG A 135 -22.66 11.35 -8.32
C ARG A 135 -22.23 10.19 -7.46
N VAL A 136 -21.34 9.34 -8.00
CA VAL A 136 -20.73 8.25 -7.29
C VAL A 136 -19.21 8.24 -7.54
N ILE A 137 -18.45 7.95 -6.48
CA ILE A 137 -17.01 7.79 -6.55
C ILE A 137 -16.69 6.31 -6.43
N TYR A 138 -15.87 5.77 -7.33
CA TYR A 138 -15.25 4.46 -7.18
C TYR A 138 -14.07 4.55 -6.23
N SER A 139 -13.89 3.54 -5.37
CA SER A 139 -12.82 3.50 -4.37
C SER A 139 -11.43 3.38 -5.01
N ALA A 140 -10.40 3.54 -4.18
CA ALA A 140 -9.00 3.37 -4.61
C ALA A 140 -8.69 1.96 -5.11
N HIS A 141 -9.51 0.97 -4.74
CA HIS A 141 -9.31 -0.46 -5.05
C HIS A 141 -9.68 -0.83 -6.50
N GLY A 142 -10.36 0.06 -7.21
CA GLY A 142 -10.84 -0.19 -8.56
C GLY A 142 -12.18 -0.95 -8.59
N VAL A 143 -12.73 -1.09 -9.78
CA VAL A 143 -14.01 -1.76 -10.01
C VAL A 143 -13.99 -2.55 -11.32
N SER A 144 -14.77 -3.64 -11.38
CA SER A 144 -14.93 -4.44 -12.58
C SER A 144 -15.68 -3.72 -13.70
N PRO A 145 -15.58 -4.16 -14.97
CA PRO A 145 -16.38 -3.64 -16.08
C PRO A 145 -17.88 -3.76 -15.83
N ALA A 146 -18.33 -4.79 -15.12
CA ALA A 146 -19.75 -4.97 -14.77
C ALA A 146 -20.27 -3.81 -13.89
N VAL A 147 -19.47 -3.37 -12.91
CA VAL A 147 -19.81 -2.21 -12.07
C VAL A 147 -19.86 -0.93 -12.91
N ARG A 148 -18.89 -0.74 -13.83
CA ARG A 148 -18.90 0.42 -14.76
C ARG A 148 -20.12 0.43 -15.68
N ALA A 149 -20.49 -0.74 -16.21
CA ALA A 149 -21.70 -0.88 -17.03
C ALA A 149 -22.97 -0.56 -16.22
N ARG A 150 -23.07 -1.05 -14.98
CA ARG A 150 -24.19 -0.76 -14.11
C ARG A 150 -24.33 0.73 -13.77
N ALA A 151 -23.22 1.41 -13.52
CA ALA A 151 -23.23 2.87 -13.31
C ALA A 151 -23.78 3.63 -14.53
N LYS A 152 -23.32 3.23 -15.72
CA LYS A 152 -23.80 3.80 -17.00
C LYS A 152 -25.28 3.56 -17.22
N GLU A 153 -25.77 2.34 -16.98
CA GLU A 153 -27.17 1.97 -17.10
C GLU A 153 -28.07 2.82 -16.20
N ARG A 154 -27.61 3.12 -14.98
CA ARG A 154 -28.32 3.95 -13.99
C ARG A 154 -28.11 5.47 -14.20
N GLY A 155 -27.38 5.87 -15.25
CA GLY A 155 -27.09 7.28 -15.53
C GLY A 155 -26.29 7.98 -14.44
N LEU A 156 -25.48 7.26 -13.66
CA LEU A 156 -24.70 7.82 -12.56
C LEU A 156 -23.54 8.69 -13.11
N LYS A 157 -23.24 9.78 -12.42
CA LYS A 157 -22.11 10.66 -12.72
C LYS A 157 -20.88 10.17 -11.97
N VAL A 158 -20.10 9.34 -12.64
CA VAL A 158 -18.96 8.64 -12.02
C VAL A 158 -17.75 9.57 -11.90
N ILE A 159 -17.05 9.48 -10.79
CA ILE A 159 -15.69 9.98 -10.58
C ILE A 159 -14.83 8.78 -10.16
N ASP A 160 -13.76 8.50 -10.90
CA ASP A 160 -12.93 7.34 -10.66
C ASP A 160 -11.72 7.69 -9.77
N ALA A 161 -11.74 7.19 -8.52
CA ALA A 161 -10.64 7.36 -7.59
C ALA A 161 -9.68 6.15 -7.56
N THR A 162 -9.83 5.18 -8.45
CA THR A 162 -8.93 4.03 -8.56
C THR A 162 -7.47 4.47 -8.55
N CYS A 163 -6.67 3.82 -7.73
CA CYS A 163 -5.23 4.07 -7.66
C CYS A 163 -4.58 3.78 -9.04
N PRO A 164 -3.72 4.67 -9.57
CA PRO A 164 -3.05 4.42 -10.86
C PRO A 164 -2.27 3.11 -10.92
N LEU A 165 -1.77 2.61 -9.77
CA LEU A 165 -1.06 1.33 -9.71
C LEU A 165 -2.02 0.13 -9.80
N VAL A 166 -3.24 0.25 -9.30
CA VAL A 166 -4.31 -0.73 -9.52
C VAL A 166 -4.78 -0.69 -10.98
N THR A 167 -4.96 0.50 -11.53
CA THR A 167 -5.30 0.67 -12.97
C THR A 167 -4.26 -0.01 -13.87
N LYS A 168 -2.97 0.07 -13.52
CA LYS A 168 -1.89 -0.64 -14.25
C LYS A 168 -2.15 -2.15 -14.29
N VAL A 169 -2.53 -2.77 -13.19
CA VAL A 169 -2.82 -4.21 -13.11
C VAL A 169 -4.03 -4.57 -13.96
N HIS A 170 -5.10 -3.76 -13.93
CA HIS A 170 -6.28 -3.94 -14.79
C HIS A 170 -5.91 -3.90 -16.29
N VAL A 171 -5.08 -2.92 -16.69
CA VAL A 171 -4.61 -2.80 -18.09
C VAL A 171 -3.80 -4.01 -18.52
N GLU A 172 -2.92 -4.51 -17.64
CA GLU A 172 -2.13 -5.72 -17.93
C GLU A 172 -3.02 -6.96 -18.03
N ALA A 173 -4.06 -7.10 -17.19
CA ALA A 173 -5.05 -8.18 -17.30
C ALA A 173 -5.74 -8.18 -18.66
N ILE A 174 -6.24 -7.03 -19.09
CA ILE A 174 -6.86 -6.86 -20.41
C ILE A 174 -5.86 -7.21 -21.54
N LYS A 175 -4.62 -6.77 -21.42
CA LYS A 175 -3.58 -7.02 -22.43
C LYS A 175 -3.26 -8.51 -22.56
N PHE A 176 -3.05 -9.22 -21.46
CA PHE A 176 -2.78 -10.65 -21.48
C PHE A 176 -3.98 -11.45 -22.02
N ALA A 177 -5.21 -11.09 -21.62
CA ALA A 177 -6.42 -11.71 -22.14
C ALA A 177 -6.55 -11.53 -23.67
N LYS A 178 -6.34 -10.31 -24.20
CA LYS A 178 -6.35 -10.04 -25.64
C LYS A 178 -5.27 -10.81 -26.41
N GLN A 179 -4.15 -11.13 -25.77
CA GLN A 179 -3.10 -11.96 -26.34
C GLN A 179 -3.39 -13.46 -26.22
N GLY A 180 -4.50 -13.84 -25.60
CA GLY A 180 -4.98 -15.23 -25.45
C GLY A 180 -4.24 -16.01 -24.37
N TYR A 181 -3.70 -15.34 -23.34
CA TYR A 181 -3.13 -16.00 -22.17
C TYR A 181 -4.23 -16.47 -21.20
N SER A 182 -3.99 -17.63 -20.56
CA SER A 182 -4.65 -17.95 -19.30
C SER A 182 -4.00 -17.11 -18.20
N LEU A 183 -4.80 -16.38 -17.42
CA LEU A 183 -4.30 -15.44 -16.45
C LEU A 183 -4.45 -15.97 -15.03
N ILE A 184 -3.37 -16.00 -14.27
CA ILE A 184 -3.37 -16.38 -12.87
C ILE A 184 -3.18 -15.09 -12.03
N LEU A 185 -4.21 -14.73 -11.27
CA LEU A 185 -4.18 -13.58 -10.36
C LEU A 185 -3.85 -14.06 -8.94
N VAL A 186 -2.67 -13.70 -8.47
CA VAL A 186 -2.22 -14.00 -7.11
C VAL A 186 -2.79 -12.95 -6.16
N GLY A 187 -3.66 -13.36 -5.25
CA GLY A 187 -4.32 -12.42 -4.34
C GLY A 187 -5.41 -13.06 -3.49
N HIS A 188 -6.01 -12.28 -2.61
CA HIS A 188 -7.11 -12.73 -1.75
C HIS A 188 -8.44 -12.60 -2.46
N ARG A 189 -9.15 -13.72 -2.67
CA ARG A 189 -10.41 -13.79 -3.47
C ARG A 189 -11.47 -12.78 -3.06
N ASP A 190 -11.61 -12.55 -1.75
CA ASP A 190 -12.65 -11.67 -1.18
C ASP A 190 -12.24 -10.19 -1.14
N HIS A 191 -11.11 -9.83 -1.74
CA HIS A 191 -10.63 -8.46 -1.76
C HIS A 191 -11.15 -7.70 -2.99
N GLU A 192 -11.66 -6.48 -2.80
CA GLU A 192 -12.26 -5.65 -3.86
C GLU A 192 -11.31 -5.41 -5.06
N GLU A 193 -10.01 -5.27 -4.82
CA GLU A 193 -9.00 -5.11 -5.87
C GLU A 193 -8.89 -6.36 -6.74
N VAL A 194 -8.98 -7.55 -6.12
CA VAL A 194 -8.92 -8.84 -6.82
C VAL A 194 -10.20 -9.05 -7.63
N GLU A 195 -11.37 -8.76 -7.05
CA GLU A 195 -12.66 -8.76 -7.75
C GLU A 195 -12.65 -7.84 -8.97
N GLY A 196 -12.14 -6.61 -8.80
CA GLY A 196 -12.02 -5.61 -9.88
C GLY A 196 -11.13 -6.10 -11.02
N THR A 197 -9.93 -6.59 -10.69
CA THR A 197 -8.95 -7.07 -11.68
C THR A 197 -9.41 -8.33 -12.38
N GLN A 198 -9.96 -9.33 -11.65
CA GLN A 198 -10.52 -10.54 -12.24
C GLN A 198 -11.65 -10.21 -13.21
N GLY A 199 -12.47 -9.23 -12.86
CA GLY A 199 -13.59 -8.78 -13.68
C GLY A 199 -13.17 -8.20 -15.04
N GLU A 200 -11.92 -7.76 -15.25
CA GLU A 200 -11.44 -7.28 -16.55
C GLU A 200 -11.31 -8.41 -17.59
N ALA A 201 -11.10 -9.65 -17.13
CA ALA A 201 -10.98 -10.82 -18.02
C ALA A 201 -11.47 -12.10 -17.31
N PRO A 202 -12.75 -12.17 -16.89
CA PRO A 202 -13.26 -13.23 -16.01
C PRO A 202 -13.15 -14.62 -16.62
N ASP A 203 -13.32 -14.76 -17.94
CA ASP A 203 -13.35 -16.05 -18.64
C ASP A 203 -11.96 -16.75 -18.68
N VAL A 204 -10.89 -16.01 -18.49
CA VAL A 204 -9.50 -16.52 -18.59
C VAL A 204 -8.70 -16.34 -17.30
N THR A 205 -9.29 -15.73 -16.27
CA THR A 205 -8.59 -15.40 -15.01
C THR A 205 -8.98 -16.35 -13.90
N GLN A 206 -7.97 -17.02 -13.32
CA GLN A 206 -8.11 -17.81 -12.10
C GLN A 206 -7.36 -17.11 -10.97
N VAL A 207 -8.00 -17.02 -9.79
CA VAL A 207 -7.40 -16.43 -8.58
C VAL A 207 -6.77 -17.54 -7.75
N VAL A 208 -5.56 -17.32 -7.28
CA VAL A 208 -4.88 -18.19 -6.30
C VAL A 208 -4.49 -17.39 -5.07
N SER A 209 -4.78 -17.95 -3.90
CA SER A 209 -4.50 -17.33 -2.60
C SER A 209 -3.40 -18.07 -1.82
N THR A 210 -3.06 -19.29 -2.21
CA THR A 210 -2.01 -20.10 -1.57
C THR A 210 -1.16 -20.83 -2.61
N ALA A 211 0.05 -21.25 -2.20
CA ALA A 211 0.95 -21.99 -3.08
C ALA A 211 0.40 -23.40 -3.44
N GLU A 212 -0.38 -24.01 -2.54
CA GLU A 212 -1.01 -25.32 -2.76
C GLU A 212 -2.08 -25.26 -3.84
N GLU A 213 -2.79 -24.15 -3.98
CA GLU A 213 -3.79 -23.97 -5.05
C GLU A 213 -3.15 -23.94 -6.44
N VAL A 214 -1.86 -23.57 -6.54
CA VAL A 214 -1.15 -23.56 -7.81
C VAL A 214 -1.11 -24.97 -8.44
N ASP A 215 -0.97 -26.01 -7.64
CA ASP A 215 -0.90 -27.39 -8.15
C ASP A 215 -2.24 -27.90 -8.73
N ALA A 216 -3.35 -27.29 -8.32
CA ALA A 216 -4.70 -27.62 -8.78
C ALA A 216 -5.15 -26.82 -10.03
N LEU A 217 -4.33 -25.85 -10.51
CA LEU A 217 -4.69 -25.03 -11.65
C LEU A 217 -4.85 -25.85 -12.93
N GLU A 218 -5.93 -25.63 -13.66
CA GLU A 218 -6.16 -26.18 -14.99
C GLU A 218 -6.18 -25.04 -16.01
N VAL A 219 -5.36 -25.14 -17.04
CA VAL A 219 -5.24 -24.15 -18.12
C VAL A 219 -5.29 -24.83 -19.48
N PRO A 220 -5.90 -24.24 -20.51
CA PRO A 220 -5.99 -24.83 -21.85
C PRO A 220 -4.62 -25.05 -22.51
N ASP A 221 -3.68 -24.13 -22.34
CA ASP A 221 -2.30 -24.22 -22.87
C ASP A 221 -1.29 -23.83 -21.77
N PRO A 222 -0.55 -24.80 -21.22
CA PRO A 222 0.46 -24.54 -20.19
C PRO A 222 1.63 -23.65 -20.65
N ASN A 223 1.82 -23.47 -21.96
CA ASN A 223 2.85 -22.60 -22.51
C ASN A 223 2.36 -21.15 -22.68
N LYS A 224 1.07 -20.92 -22.50
CA LYS A 224 0.46 -19.59 -22.70
C LYS A 224 -0.26 -19.12 -21.43
N VAL A 225 0.49 -19.07 -20.35
CA VAL A 225 0.04 -18.64 -19.03
C VAL A 225 0.74 -17.36 -18.64
N ALA A 226 0.03 -16.41 -18.03
CA ALA A 226 0.58 -15.21 -17.43
C ALA A 226 0.13 -15.08 -15.98
N TYR A 227 0.89 -14.38 -15.14
CA TYR A 227 0.46 -14.06 -13.80
C TYR A 227 0.47 -12.55 -13.55
N LEU A 228 -0.42 -12.12 -12.69
CA LEU A 228 -0.46 -10.79 -12.06
C LEU A 228 -0.62 -10.97 -10.56
N THR A 229 -0.38 -9.90 -9.78
CA THR A 229 -0.57 -9.94 -8.34
C THR A 229 -1.41 -8.79 -7.84
N GLN A 230 -2.10 -9.00 -6.72
CA GLN A 230 -2.67 -7.92 -5.93
C GLN A 230 -1.56 -6.99 -5.44
N THR A 231 -1.81 -5.68 -5.37
CA THR A 231 -0.78 -4.67 -5.09
C THR A 231 -0.32 -4.64 -3.63
N THR A 232 -1.05 -5.30 -2.71
CA THR A 232 -0.84 -5.23 -1.25
C THR A 232 -0.39 -6.54 -0.61
N LEU A 233 0.05 -7.52 -1.39
CA LEU A 233 0.57 -8.78 -0.85
C LEU A 233 1.89 -8.60 -0.10
N SER A 234 2.21 -9.55 0.78
CA SER A 234 3.56 -9.70 1.31
C SER A 234 4.53 -10.06 0.18
N LEU A 235 5.71 -9.44 0.17
CA LEU A 235 6.77 -9.77 -0.81
C LEU A 235 7.18 -11.24 -0.73
N ASP A 236 7.24 -11.79 0.49
CA ASP A 236 7.65 -13.17 0.73
C ASP A 236 6.56 -14.16 0.29
N GLU A 237 5.29 -13.85 0.59
CA GLU A 237 4.14 -14.63 0.17
C GLU A 237 4.02 -14.66 -1.36
N ALA A 238 4.04 -13.48 -2.00
CA ALA A 238 3.99 -13.38 -3.46
C ALA A 238 5.20 -14.10 -4.11
N GLY A 239 6.39 -13.95 -3.55
CA GLY A 239 7.58 -14.64 -4.02
C GLY A 239 7.44 -16.17 -3.99
N THR A 240 6.86 -16.71 -2.91
CA THR A 240 6.58 -18.14 -2.76
C THR A 240 5.59 -18.63 -3.82
N MET A 241 4.50 -17.92 -4.03
CA MET A 241 3.49 -18.28 -5.03
C MET A 241 4.01 -18.14 -6.46
N ILE A 242 4.74 -17.07 -6.76
CA ILE A 242 5.38 -16.89 -8.08
C ILE A 242 6.41 -17.99 -8.35
N ALA A 243 7.18 -18.42 -7.35
CA ALA A 243 8.11 -19.54 -7.49
C ALA A 243 7.37 -20.87 -7.77
N ALA A 244 6.23 -21.12 -7.11
CA ALA A 244 5.38 -22.28 -7.41
C ALA A 244 4.82 -22.22 -8.82
N LEU A 245 4.30 -21.08 -9.26
CA LEU A 245 3.81 -20.86 -10.62
C LEU A 245 4.91 -21.10 -11.68
N LYS A 246 6.13 -20.60 -11.47
CA LYS A 246 7.26 -20.80 -12.38
C LYS A 246 7.72 -22.27 -12.45
N ARG A 247 7.60 -23.03 -11.35
CA ARG A 247 7.87 -24.47 -11.36
C ARG A 247 6.83 -25.23 -12.18
N ARG A 248 5.56 -24.87 -12.02
CA ARG A 248 4.44 -25.53 -12.74
C ARG A 248 4.38 -25.12 -14.20
N PHE A 249 4.61 -23.85 -14.50
CA PHE A 249 4.57 -23.27 -15.84
C PHE A 249 5.90 -22.60 -16.17
N PRO A 250 6.91 -23.34 -16.65
CA PRO A 250 8.27 -22.79 -16.86
C PRO A 250 8.32 -21.59 -17.82
N ASN A 251 7.35 -21.49 -18.75
CA ASN A 251 7.25 -20.40 -19.72
C ASN A 251 6.28 -19.29 -19.30
N ILE A 252 5.85 -19.25 -18.03
CA ILE A 252 4.87 -18.28 -17.55
C ILE A 252 5.38 -16.85 -17.75
N ALA A 253 4.54 -16.01 -18.36
CA ALA A 253 4.79 -14.58 -18.47
C ALA A 253 4.44 -13.86 -17.15
N GLY A 254 5.22 -12.87 -16.77
CA GLY A 254 4.93 -12.01 -15.63
C GLY A 254 4.54 -10.60 -16.06
N PRO A 255 4.13 -9.74 -15.11
CA PRO A 255 3.88 -8.35 -15.38
C PRO A 255 5.15 -7.65 -15.88
N HIS A 256 4.98 -6.61 -16.70
CA HIS A 256 6.10 -5.87 -17.28
C HIS A 256 6.92 -5.11 -16.21
N ALA A 257 6.26 -4.67 -15.16
CA ALA A 257 6.85 -4.14 -13.93
C ALA A 257 6.12 -4.77 -12.75
N GLN A 258 6.79 -4.88 -11.61
CA GLN A 258 6.21 -5.47 -10.39
C GLN A 258 4.83 -4.87 -10.07
N ASP A 259 3.86 -5.74 -9.72
CA ASP A 259 2.50 -5.30 -9.37
C ASP A 259 2.39 -4.86 -7.91
N ILE A 260 3.16 -5.48 -7.00
CA ILE A 260 3.21 -5.03 -5.60
C ILE A 260 3.67 -3.57 -5.62
N CYS A 261 2.84 -2.69 -5.03
CA CYS A 261 3.09 -1.27 -5.13
C CYS A 261 4.26 -0.83 -4.24
N TYR A 262 4.93 0.26 -4.64
CA TYR A 262 6.05 0.85 -3.88
C TYR A 262 5.69 1.09 -2.41
N ALA A 263 4.46 1.50 -2.11
CA ALA A 263 4.04 1.79 -0.74
C ALA A 263 3.99 0.53 0.12
N THR A 264 3.57 -0.59 -0.44
CA THR A 264 3.59 -1.90 0.20
C THR A 264 5.02 -2.36 0.43
N GLU A 265 5.86 -2.31 -0.60
CA GLU A 265 7.26 -2.70 -0.53
C GLU A 265 8.04 -1.87 0.50
N ASN A 266 7.91 -0.55 0.44
CA ASN A 266 8.63 0.37 1.33
C ASN A 266 8.28 0.13 2.80
N ARG A 267 6.99 -0.01 3.13
CA ARG A 267 6.54 -0.25 4.51
C ARG A 267 6.96 -1.61 5.03
N GLN A 268 6.89 -2.65 4.20
CA GLN A 268 7.40 -3.98 4.58
C GLN A 268 8.91 -3.97 4.79
N THR A 269 9.66 -3.27 3.93
CA THR A 269 11.11 -3.10 4.09
C THR A 269 11.44 -2.35 5.39
N ALA A 270 10.67 -1.31 5.73
CA ALA A 270 10.85 -0.58 6.98
C ALA A 270 10.62 -1.49 8.19
N VAL A 271 9.57 -2.32 8.18
CA VAL A 271 9.33 -3.31 9.24
C VAL A 271 10.46 -4.33 9.30
N LYS A 272 10.89 -4.89 8.18
CA LYS A 272 11.99 -5.89 8.12
C LYS A 272 13.29 -5.36 8.74
N ASN A 273 13.61 -4.10 8.51
CA ASN A 273 14.85 -3.49 9.01
C ASN A 273 14.81 -3.21 10.52
N VAL A 274 13.63 -3.01 11.11
CA VAL A 274 13.50 -2.55 12.50
C VAL A 274 12.98 -3.61 13.45
N ALA A 275 12.18 -4.57 12.97
CA ALA A 275 11.49 -5.54 13.81
C ALA A 275 12.43 -6.32 14.74
N HIS A 276 13.59 -6.77 14.26
CA HIS A 276 14.57 -7.49 15.09
C HIS A 276 15.17 -6.67 16.26
N GLY A 277 15.08 -5.34 16.20
CA GLY A 277 15.59 -4.42 17.23
C GLY A 277 14.52 -3.91 18.18
N ALA A 278 13.29 -4.40 18.07
CA ALA A 278 12.15 -4.01 18.89
C ALA A 278 11.58 -5.22 19.64
N ASP A 279 11.11 -5.01 20.87
CA ASP A 279 10.43 -6.05 21.64
C ASP A 279 9.00 -6.26 21.16
N VAL A 280 8.36 -5.17 20.69
CA VAL A 280 6.98 -5.18 20.19
C VAL A 280 6.89 -4.27 18.96
N VAL A 281 6.11 -4.69 17.96
CA VAL A 281 5.72 -3.85 16.83
C VAL A 281 4.23 -3.58 16.88
N LEU A 282 3.85 -2.30 16.90
CA LEU A 282 2.46 -1.85 16.76
C LEU A 282 2.24 -1.34 15.34
N VAL A 283 1.25 -1.91 14.67
CA VAL A 283 0.84 -1.50 13.32
C VAL A 283 -0.49 -0.77 13.42
N VAL A 284 -0.49 0.52 13.15
CA VAL A 284 -1.71 1.33 13.10
C VAL A 284 -2.42 1.08 11.76
N GLY A 285 -3.67 0.60 11.80
CA GLY A 285 -4.44 0.29 10.60
C GLY A 285 -5.66 -0.55 10.89
N SER A 286 -6.60 -0.59 9.97
CA SER A 286 -7.86 -1.31 10.13
C SER A 286 -7.75 -2.79 9.73
N ARG A 287 -8.58 -3.64 10.35
CA ARG A 287 -8.56 -5.09 10.17
C ARG A 287 -8.83 -5.55 8.74
N ASN A 288 -9.63 -4.80 8.00
CA ASN A 288 -9.94 -5.06 6.60
C ASN A 288 -8.87 -4.51 5.63
N SER A 289 -7.82 -3.83 6.13
CA SER A 289 -6.71 -3.35 5.31
C SER A 289 -5.70 -4.47 5.05
N SER A 290 -5.63 -4.99 3.83
CA SER A 290 -4.65 -5.99 3.41
C SER A 290 -3.22 -5.52 3.71
N ASN A 291 -2.85 -4.29 3.32
CA ASN A 291 -1.52 -3.75 3.60
C ASN A 291 -1.16 -3.78 5.09
N SER A 292 -2.09 -3.36 5.97
CA SER A 292 -1.84 -3.32 7.42
C SER A 292 -1.64 -4.73 8.02
N ASN A 293 -2.45 -5.69 7.60
CA ASN A 293 -2.31 -7.09 8.03
C ASN A 293 -0.95 -7.67 7.61
N ARG A 294 -0.52 -7.39 6.37
CA ARG A 294 0.80 -7.88 5.89
C ARG A 294 1.97 -7.34 6.71
N LEU A 295 1.91 -6.10 7.23
CA LEU A 295 2.97 -5.57 8.10
C LEU A 295 3.06 -6.33 9.42
N VAL A 296 1.92 -6.72 10.01
CA VAL A 296 1.89 -7.57 11.20
C VAL A 296 2.50 -8.93 10.92
N GLU A 297 2.12 -9.56 9.82
CA GLU A 297 2.62 -10.87 9.42
C GLU A 297 4.12 -10.86 9.14
N VAL A 298 4.61 -9.87 8.41
CA VAL A 298 6.06 -9.70 8.14
C VAL A 298 6.83 -9.60 9.44
N SER A 299 6.35 -8.82 10.41
CA SER A 299 7.00 -8.70 11.73
C SER A 299 6.98 -10.02 12.50
N ARG A 300 5.85 -10.73 12.52
CA ARG A 300 5.71 -12.03 13.19
C ARG A 300 6.60 -13.11 12.59
N ASN A 301 6.73 -13.14 11.27
CA ASN A 301 7.60 -14.06 10.54
C ASN A 301 9.08 -13.84 10.87
N LEU A 302 9.44 -12.64 11.34
CA LEU A 302 10.78 -12.31 11.86
C LEU A 302 10.95 -12.64 13.34
N GLY A 303 9.93 -13.20 14.01
CA GLY A 303 9.95 -13.60 15.41
C GLY A 303 9.61 -12.48 16.40
N THR A 304 9.20 -11.28 15.93
CA THR A 304 8.85 -10.16 16.80
C THR A 304 7.35 -10.13 17.07
N SER A 305 6.96 -9.98 18.36
CA SER A 305 5.57 -9.80 18.75
C SER A 305 4.98 -8.58 18.09
N SER A 306 3.86 -8.72 17.35
CA SER A 306 3.26 -7.59 16.66
C SER A 306 1.74 -7.64 16.64
N TYR A 307 1.14 -6.45 16.71
CA TYR A 307 -0.30 -6.27 16.87
C TYR A 307 -0.83 -5.19 15.94
N LEU A 308 -1.98 -5.48 15.32
CA LEU A 308 -2.75 -4.52 14.55
C LEU A 308 -3.71 -3.78 15.49
N ILE A 309 -3.70 -2.46 15.40
CA ILE A 309 -4.56 -1.58 16.21
C ILE A 309 -5.21 -0.51 15.33
N ASP A 310 -6.51 -0.27 15.52
CA ASP A 310 -7.19 0.85 14.86
C ASP A 310 -6.89 2.17 15.57
N LYS A 311 -6.68 2.15 16.90
CA LYS A 311 -6.45 3.32 17.76
C LYS A 311 -5.64 2.97 19.01
N ALA A 312 -5.17 3.97 19.73
CA ALA A 312 -4.36 3.80 20.94
C ALA A 312 -5.07 2.99 22.04
N ASP A 313 -6.39 3.11 22.16
CA ASP A 313 -7.19 2.37 23.16
C ASP A 313 -7.19 0.84 22.96
N ASP A 314 -6.83 0.37 21.76
CA ASP A 314 -6.76 -1.06 21.45
C ASP A 314 -5.48 -1.71 22.01
N ILE A 315 -4.53 -0.92 22.50
CA ILE A 315 -3.27 -1.40 23.07
C ILE A 315 -3.54 -2.05 24.42
N LYS A 316 -3.26 -3.34 24.50
CA LYS A 316 -3.40 -4.08 25.74
C LYS A 316 -2.15 -3.94 26.62
N PRO A 317 -2.29 -3.66 27.92
CA PRO A 317 -1.16 -3.50 28.83
C PRO A 317 -0.18 -4.68 28.80
N GLU A 318 -0.69 -5.91 28.70
CA GLU A 318 0.09 -7.14 28.67
C GLU A 318 1.06 -7.22 27.47
N TRP A 319 0.79 -6.50 26.38
CA TRP A 319 1.70 -6.45 25.24
C TRP A 319 2.96 -5.64 25.49
N LEU A 320 2.92 -4.76 26.50
CA LEU A 320 4.01 -3.84 26.86
C LEU A 320 4.78 -4.31 28.10
N GLU A 321 4.36 -5.42 28.73
CA GLU A 321 5.04 -5.97 29.90
C GLU A 321 6.45 -6.42 29.55
N GLY A 322 7.45 -5.91 30.27
CA GLY A 322 8.86 -6.22 30.03
C GLY A 322 9.47 -5.55 28.78
N ALA A 323 8.68 -4.88 27.94
CA ALA A 323 9.19 -4.22 26.75
C ALA A 323 9.99 -2.95 27.10
N ALA A 324 11.22 -2.87 26.58
CA ALA A 324 12.08 -1.70 26.62
C ALA A 324 12.00 -0.88 25.33
N SER A 325 11.58 -1.51 24.21
CA SER A 325 11.49 -0.88 22.89
C SER A 325 10.20 -1.27 22.18
N VAL A 326 9.46 -0.27 21.67
CA VAL A 326 8.26 -0.46 20.87
C VAL A 326 8.45 0.22 19.52
N ALA A 327 8.37 -0.55 18.43
CA ALA A 327 8.35 0.00 17.09
C ALA A 327 6.91 0.31 16.68
N ILE A 328 6.70 1.47 16.07
CA ILE A 328 5.40 1.90 15.54
C ILE A 328 5.53 2.08 14.04
N THR A 329 4.63 1.44 13.31
CA THR A 329 4.40 1.70 11.88
C THR A 329 2.91 1.87 11.61
N ALA A 330 2.56 2.21 10.38
CA ALA A 330 1.18 2.39 9.97
C ALA A 330 0.96 1.91 8.55
N GLY A 331 -0.17 1.25 8.32
CA GLY A 331 -0.57 0.85 6.99
C GLY A 331 -0.82 2.02 6.05
N ALA A 332 -0.79 1.76 4.74
CA ALA A 332 -0.88 2.78 3.70
C ALA A 332 -2.20 3.60 3.69
N SER A 333 -3.21 3.15 4.43
CA SER A 333 -4.52 3.82 4.59
C SER A 333 -4.72 4.46 5.98
N ALA A 334 -3.75 4.40 6.89
CA ALA A 334 -3.85 4.96 8.23
C ALA A 334 -3.36 6.41 8.28
N PRO A 335 -4.15 7.35 8.84
CA PRO A 335 -3.74 8.74 8.97
C PRO A 335 -2.72 8.92 10.10
N GLU A 336 -1.83 9.89 9.94
CA GLU A 336 -0.75 10.17 10.91
C GLU A 336 -1.28 10.56 12.30
N ILE A 337 -2.48 11.16 12.39
CA ILE A 337 -3.07 11.52 13.68
C ILE A 337 -3.22 10.30 14.62
N LEU A 338 -3.62 9.14 14.08
CA LEU A 338 -3.73 7.92 14.88
C LEU A 338 -2.36 7.40 15.36
N VAL A 339 -1.32 7.61 14.57
CA VAL A 339 0.06 7.26 14.95
C VAL A 339 0.52 8.14 16.11
N GLN A 340 0.24 9.45 16.02
CA GLN A 340 0.58 10.40 17.09
C GLN A 340 -0.16 10.09 18.40
N ASP A 341 -1.43 9.68 18.33
CA ASP A 341 -2.19 9.22 19.51
C ASP A 341 -1.54 8.01 20.17
N VAL A 342 -1.04 7.05 19.37
CA VAL A 342 -0.30 5.88 19.89
C VAL A 342 1.02 6.30 20.54
N VAL A 343 1.75 7.24 19.96
CA VAL A 343 2.99 7.79 20.54
C VAL A 343 2.71 8.43 21.90
N LEU A 344 1.68 9.29 21.99
CA LEU A 344 1.27 9.94 23.24
C LEU A 344 0.85 8.91 24.30
N PHE A 345 0.10 7.90 23.91
CA PHE A 345 -0.29 6.81 24.82
C PHE A 345 0.94 6.10 25.40
N LEU A 346 1.91 5.71 24.56
CA LEU A 346 3.13 5.04 25.00
C LEU A 346 4.01 5.93 25.87
N GLN A 347 4.09 7.22 25.58
CA GLN A 347 4.78 8.18 26.44
C GLN A 347 4.16 8.22 27.85
N GLY A 348 2.81 8.19 27.93
CA GLY A 348 2.09 8.03 29.20
C GLY A 348 2.35 6.72 29.94
N LYS A 349 2.88 5.68 29.25
CA LYS A 349 3.32 4.41 29.81
C LYS A 349 4.83 4.34 30.11
N GLY A 350 5.54 5.47 30.02
CA GLY A 350 6.94 5.59 30.38
C GLY A 350 7.94 5.38 29.24
N PHE A 351 7.49 5.27 27.98
CA PHE A 351 8.38 5.26 26.81
C PHE A 351 8.78 6.70 26.47
N GLY A 352 9.83 7.21 27.11
CA GLY A 352 10.19 8.64 27.09
C GLY A 352 10.98 9.08 25.85
N SER A 353 11.67 8.17 25.16
CA SER A 353 12.47 8.47 23.98
C SER A 353 11.70 8.11 22.71
N VAL A 354 11.61 9.04 21.76
CA VAL A 354 11.04 8.79 20.43
C VAL A 354 12.14 8.98 19.40
N GLU A 355 12.43 7.93 18.63
CA GLU A 355 13.43 7.93 17.57
C GLU A 355 12.71 7.66 16.23
N GLU A 356 12.82 8.58 15.29
CA GLU A 356 12.32 8.35 13.92
C GLU A 356 13.38 7.58 13.13
N VAL A 357 13.00 6.39 12.64
CA VAL A 357 13.87 5.52 11.85
C VAL A 357 13.47 5.62 10.38
N GLU A 358 14.17 6.46 9.63
CA GLU A 358 13.95 6.59 8.19
C GLU A 358 14.74 5.52 7.45
N VAL A 359 14.02 4.59 6.81
CA VAL A 359 14.63 3.50 6.03
C VAL A 359 14.82 3.92 4.57
N MET A 360 13.87 4.66 4.02
CA MET A 360 13.93 5.18 2.65
C MET A 360 13.01 6.40 2.46
N PRO A 361 13.34 7.34 1.56
CA PRO A 361 12.46 8.44 1.21
C PRO A 361 11.29 7.97 0.33
N GLU A 362 10.12 8.59 0.51
CA GLU A 362 8.94 8.34 -0.31
C GLU A 362 8.37 9.66 -0.83
N ASN A 363 8.55 9.95 -2.14
CA ASN A 363 8.19 11.22 -2.77
C ASN A 363 7.25 11.04 -3.98
N VAL A 364 6.34 10.06 -3.91
CA VAL A 364 5.38 9.79 -4.99
C VAL A 364 4.17 10.69 -4.87
N ARG A 365 3.65 11.20 -5.99
CA ARG A 365 2.39 11.94 -6.08
C ARG A 365 1.62 11.52 -7.32
N PHE A 366 0.30 11.43 -7.20
CA PHE A 366 -0.59 11.16 -8.32
C PHE A 366 -1.49 12.35 -8.60
N GLY A 367 -1.73 12.64 -9.89
CA GLY A 367 -2.65 13.68 -10.33
C GLY A 367 -4.11 13.34 -10.05
N LEU A 368 -4.94 14.36 -9.95
CA LEU A 368 -6.39 14.20 -9.84
C LEU A 368 -6.99 13.77 -11.20
N PRO A 369 -8.14 13.07 -11.21
CA PRO A 369 -8.81 12.68 -12.43
C PRO A 369 -9.35 13.90 -13.19
N PRO A 370 -9.47 13.82 -14.53
CA PRO A 370 -9.89 14.94 -15.38
C PRO A 370 -11.20 15.60 -14.96
N GLU A 371 -12.17 14.82 -14.47
CA GLU A 371 -13.48 15.29 -14.02
C GLU A 371 -13.36 16.25 -12.82
N ILE A 372 -12.47 15.95 -11.90
CA ILE A 372 -12.19 16.81 -10.73
C ILE A 372 -11.42 18.06 -11.16
N VAL A 373 -10.40 17.91 -12.02
CA VAL A 373 -9.62 19.05 -12.55
C VAL A 373 -10.52 20.03 -13.29
N GLN A 374 -11.42 19.54 -14.15
CA GLN A 374 -12.39 20.35 -14.88
C GLN A 374 -13.39 21.02 -13.94
N ALA A 375 -13.86 20.33 -12.92
CA ALA A 375 -14.78 20.86 -11.94
C ALA A 375 -14.15 21.99 -11.13
N ILE A 376 -12.90 21.85 -10.69
CA ILE A 376 -12.15 22.92 -10.00
C ILE A 376 -12.00 24.15 -10.92
N ALA A 377 -11.67 23.93 -12.21
CA ALA A 377 -11.49 25.00 -13.18
C ALA A 377 -12.80 25.75 -13.51
N ALA A 378 -13.94 25.05 -13.46
CA ALA A 378 -15.26 25.60 -13.72
C ALA A 378 -15.89 26.28 -12.49
N ALA A 379 -15.39 25.99 -11.29
CA ALA A 379 -15.89 26.62 -10.08
C ALA A 379 -15.65 28.15 -10.13
N PRO A 380 -16.66 29.00 -9.89
CA PRO A 380 -16.47 30.44 -9.89
C PRO A 380 -15.40 30.77 -8.84
N LYS A 381 -14.45 31.64 -9.21
CA LYS A 381 -13.43 32.18 -8.29
C LYS A 381 -14.13 33.09 -7.25
N ALA A 382 -14.96 32.52 -6.40
CA ALA A 382 -15.57 33.18 -5.30
C ALA A 382 -14.65 33.11 -4.08
N ALA A 383 -14.25 34.35 -3.64
CA ALA A 383 -13.60 34.64 -2.37
C ALA A 383 -12.10 34.31 -2.20
N ALA A 384 -11.25 34.82 -3.12
CA ALA A 384 -9.89 35.22 -2.72
C ALA A 384 -9.85 36.73 -2.35
N ALA A 385 -10.88 37.24 -1.70
CA ALA A 385 -10.96 38.65 -1.26
C ALA A 385 -11.74 38.73 0.07
N ALA A 386 -11.23 38.09 1.11
CA ALA A 386 -11.59 38.41 2.50
C ALA A 386 -10.62 37.61 3.43
N VAL A 387 -9.40 38.09 3.58
CA VAL A 387 -8.64 38.20 4.87
C VAL A 387 -7.54 39.24 4.64
#